data_cb629736ed572ce183ef66291885761d
#
_entry.id   cb629736ed572ce183ef66291885761d
#
_cell.length_a   1.000
_cell.length_b   1.000
_cell.length_c   1.000
_cell.angle_alpha   90.00
_cell.angle_beta   90.00
_cell.angle_gamma   90.00
#
_symmetry.space_group_name_H-M   'P 1'
#
loop_
_entity.id
_entity.type
_entity.pdbx_description
1 polymer ?
#
loop_
_entity_poly.entity_id
_entity_poly.type
_entity_poly.pdbx_seq_one_letter_code
_entity_poly.pdbx_strand_id
1 'polypeptide(L)'
;VTNYFDVGTAQDWFEYNDKPVFFCDIDGTLIKSQTRVGSNTYYDPPIVLENNVKIMLEYQSKGAQIIFTTSRPKSVDHITRSMLESLGFKNIQLISGLLNSKRILINDFNAGNPFPRAEAINLFRDDDLLKNFL
;
A
#
# COMPACT_ATOMS: atom_id res chain seq x y z
N VAL A 1 -19.18 0.14 -24.89
CA VAL A 1 -18.51 0.31 -24.78
C VAL A 1 -18.48 0.53 -25.04
N THR A 2 -18.91 0.46 -25.45
CA THR A 2 -18.18 0.55 -25.75
C THR A 2 -17.89 1.03 -25.32
N ASN A 3 -18.14 1.41 -25.15
CA ASN A 3 -17.29 1.72 -24.96
C ASN A 3 -16.62 2.31 -24.17
N TYR A 4 -16.64 2.16 -23.06
CA TYR A 4 -15.46 2.64 -22.42
C TYR A 4 -14.20 2.26 -23.17
N PHE A 5 -14.33 1.29 -23.96
CA PHE A 5 -13.21 0.90 -24.80
C PHE A 5 -13.05 1.79 -26.01
N ASP A 6 -13.90 2.76 -26.14
CA ASP A 6 -13.67 3.81 -27.11
C ASP A 6 -12.51 4.68 -26.72
N VAL A 7 -12.09 4.59 -25.49
CA VAL A 7 -10.81 5.17 -25.11
C VAL A 7 -9.68 4.45 -25.79
N GLY A 8 -10.04 3.66 -26.78
CA GLY A 8 -9.08 2.99 -27.58
C GLY A 8 -9.13 1.51 -27.35
N THR A 9 -8.16 0.95 -26.73
CA THR A 9 -7.94 -0.47 -26.71
C THR A 9 -7.94 -1.00 -25.29
N ALA A 10 -7.93 -2.32 -25.16
CA ALA A 10 -7.69 -2.96 -23.87
C ALA A 10 -6.37 -2.50 -23.25
N GLN A 11 -5.38 -2.18 -24.08
CA GLN A 11 -4.10 -1.65 -23.63
C GLN A 11 -4.29 -0.34 -22.87
N ASP A 12 -5.07 0.59 -23.44
CA ASP A 12 -5.33 1.87 -22.78
C ASP A 12 -6.07 1.68 -21.46
N TRP A 13 -6.99 0.72 -21.43
CA TRP A 13 -7.72 0.39 -20.23
C TRP A 13 -6.78 -0.10 -19.13
N PHE A 14 -5.87 -1.04 -19.45
CA PHE A 14 -4.91 -1.55 -18.48
C PHE A 14 -3.97 -0.46 -17.99
N GLU A 15 -3.49 0.42 -18.87
CA GLU A 15 -2.63 1.53 -18.48
C GLU A 15 -3.34 2.45 -17.49
N TYR A 16 -4.61 2.74 -17.73
CA TYR A 16 -5.40 3.56 -16.83
C TYR A 16 -5.50 2.91 -15.43
N ASN A 17 -5.74 1.60 -15.37
CA ASN A 17 -5.90 0.88 -14.13
C ASN A 17 -4.58 0.56 -13.44
N ASP A 18 -3.46 0.71 -14.14
CA ASP A 18 -2.14 0.50 -13.55
C ASP A 18 -1.69 1.65 -12.66
N LYS A 19 -2.51 2.71 -12.52
CA LYS A 19 -2.19 3.87 -11.69
C LYS A 19 -3.18 4.03 -10.56
N PRO A 20 -3.32 3.03 -9.71
CA PRO A 20 -4.24 3.14 -8.58
C PRO A 20 -3.67 4.01 -7.47
N VAL A 21 -4.52 4.29 -6.49
CA VAL A 21 -4.10 4.85 -5.22
C VAL A 21 -4.09 3.70 -4.21
N PHE A 22 -2.92 3.39 -3.69
CA PHE A 22 -2.77 2.37 -2.66
C PHE A 22 -2.84 2.98 -1.28
N PHE A 23 -3.62 2.38 -0.40
CA PHE A 23 -3.53 2.61 1.04
C PHE A 23 -2.80 1.38 1.58
N CYS A 24 -1.53 1.55 1.90
CA CYS A 24 -0.63 0.45 2.16
C CYS A 24 -0.19 0.42 3.62
N ASP A 25 -0.44 -0.70 4.28
CA ASP A 25 0.04 -0.96 5.63
C ASP A 25 1.57 -1.15 5.62
N ILE A 26 2.19 -1.01 6.76
CA ILE A 26 3.65 -1.09 6.91
C ILE A 26 4.07 -2.36 7.64
N ASP A 27 3.79 -2.42 8.94
CA ASP A 27 4.21 -3.56 9.77
C ASP A 27 3.40 -4.81 9.43
N GLY A 28 4.08 -5.86 9.07
CA GLY A 28 3.46 -7.12 8.64
C GLY A 28 3.15 -7.17 7.15
N THR A 29 3.38 -6.08 6.41
CA THR A 29 3.08 -5.97 4.97
C THR A 29 4.31 -5.62 4.16
N LEU A 30 5.06 -4.60 4.54
CA LEU A 30 6.31 -4.21 3.86
C LEU A 30 7.53 -4.65 4.64
N ILE A 31 7.42 -4.69 5.94
CA ILE A 31 8.45 -5.22 6.83
C ILE A 31 7.78 -6.18 7.78
N LYS A 32 8.56 -7.10 8.34
CA LYS A 32 8.02 -8.05 9.31
C LYS A 32 7.56 -7.32 10.56
N SER A 33 6.47 -7.81 11.11
CA SER A 33 5.94 -7.32 12.37
C SER A 33 6.92 -7.69 13.49
N GLN A 34 7.31 -6.70 14.28
CA GLN A 34 8.26 -6.90 15.38
C GLN A 34 7.51 -6.73 16.69
N THR A 35 7.08 -7.84 17.27
CA THR A 35 6.33 -7.81 18.52
C THR A 35 7.16 -8.41 19.64
N ARG A 36 8.21 -7.71 20.08
CA ARG A 36 8.98 -8.14 21.23
C ARG A 36 8.63 -7.28 22.44
N VAL A 37 8.18 -7.95 23.49
CA VAL A 37 7.88 -7.27 24.74
C VAL A 37 9.14 -6.61 25.27
N GLY A 38 9.07 -5.34 25.61
CA GLY A 38 10.17 -4.61 26.22
C GLY A 38 11.22 -4.06 25.26
N SER A 39 11.07 -4.26 23.95
CA SER A 39 11.96 -3.66 22.96
C SER A 39 11.32 -2.45 22.32
N ASN A 40 12.12 -1.46 21.92
CA ASN A 40 11.65 -0.34 21.14
C ASN A 40 11.73 -0.71 19.67
N THR A 41 10.77 -1.50 19.24
CA THR A 41 10.79 -2.18 17.94
C THR A 41 10.87 -1.23 16.74
N TYR A 42 10.41 0.02 16.91
CA TYR A 42 10.44 0.97 15.80
C TYR A 42 11.86 1.49 15.49
N TYR A 43 12.77 1.34 16.42
CA TYR A 43 14.16 1.75 16.26
C TYR A 43 15.07 0.61 15.82
N ASP A 44 14.58 -0.63 15.87
CA ASP A 44 15.36 -1.78 15.42
C ASP A 44 15.41 -1.82 13.88
N PRO A 45 16.50 -2.33 13.30
CA PRO A 45 16.56 -2.51 11.85
C PRO A 45 15.41 -3.40 11.37
N PRO A 46 14.67 -2.98 10.34
CA PRO A 46 13.53 -3.78 9.88
C PRO A 46 14.00 -5.01 9.12
N ILE A 47 13.21 -6.07 9.20
CA ILE A 47 13.35 -7.23 8.32
C ILE A 47 12.39 -6.99 7.16
N VAL A 48 12.94 -6.75 5.99
CA VAL A 48 12.18 -6.31 4.83
C VAL A 48 11.51 -7.49 4.14
N LEU A 49 10.24 -7.31 3.79
CA LEU A 49 9.52 -8.24 2.91
C LEU A 49 9.83 -7.80 1.48
N GLU A 50 10.92 -8.32 0.95
CA GLU A 50 11.56 -7.82 -0.25
C GLU A 50 10.65 -7.82 -1.49
N ASN A 51 9.87 -8.89 -1.68
CA ASN A 51 9.00 -8.98 -2.84
C ASN A 51 7.83 -7.99 -2.74
N ASN A 52 7.29 -7.80 -1.54
CA ASN A 52 6.19 -6.85 -1.33
C ASN A 52 6.68 -5.42 -1.58
N VAL A 53 7.85 -5.08 -1.06
CA VAL A 53 8.43 -3.75 -1.31
C VAL A 53 8.71 -3.57 -2.79
N LYS A 54 9.28 -4.57 -3.44
CA LYS A 54 9.62 -4.50 -4.86
C LYS A 54 8.40 -4.20 -5.74
N ILE A 55 7.29 -4.93 -5.53
CA ILE A 55 6.10 -4.72 -6.35
C ILE A 55 5.50 -3.32 -6.11
N MET A 56 5.52 -2.84 -4.89
CA MET A 56 5.03 -1.50 -4.57
C MET A 56 5.90 -0.41 -5.20
N LEU A 57 7.22 -0.60 -5.20
CA LEU A 57 8.14 0.32 -5.87
C LEU A 57 7.91 0.34 -7.39
N GLU A 58 7.62 -0.82 -7.98
CA GLU A 58 7.29 -0.91 -9.41
C GLU A 58 6.04 -0.11 -9.73
N TYR A 59 4.99 -0.24 -8.92
CA TYR A 59 3.77 0.54 -9.13
C TYR A 59 4.03 2.03 -8.95
N GLN A 60 4.79 2.42 -7.95
CA GLN A 60 5.12 3.84 -7.76
C GLN A 60 5.89 4.39 -8.97
N SER A 61 6.82 3.62 -9.51
CA SER A 61 7.59 4.04 -10.67
C SER A 61 6.73 4.23 -11.92
N LYS A 62 5.58 3.54 -11.99
CA LYS A 62 4.63 3.67 -13.09
C LYS A 62 3.62 4.78 -12.85
N GLY A 63 3.72 5.51 -11.76
CA GLY A 63 2.86 6.65 -11.47
C GLY A 63 1.74 6.38 -10.48
N ALA A 64 1.68 5.21 -9.86
CA ALA A 64 0.71 4.94 -8.81
C ALA A 64 1.01 5.80 -7.59
N GLN A 65 -0.03 6.22 -6.89
CA GLN A 65 0.10 6.93 -5.63
C GLN A 65 0.06 5.94 -4.49
N ILE A 66 0.91 6.13 -3.47
CA ILE A 66 0.90 5.29 -2.28
C ILE A 66 0.71 6.17 -1.06
N ILE A 67 -0.30 5.83 -0.28
CA ILE A 67 -0.55 6.44 1.03
C ILE A 67 -0.28 5.36 2.06
N PHE A 68 0.77 5.54 2.86
CA PHE A 68 1.11 4.57 3.90
C PHE A 68 0.23 4.81 5.11
N THR A 69 -0.33 3.75 5.66
CA THR A 69 -1.22 3.83 6.83
C THR A 69 -0.65 2.93 7.93
N THR A 70 -0.65 3.42 9.16
CA THR A 70 -0.03 2.69 10.25
C THR A 70 -0.64 3.01 11.60
N SER A 71 -0.65 2.03 12.49
CA SER A 71 -0.99 2.24 13.90
C SER A 71 0.20 2.74 14.71
N ARG A 72 1.38 2.84 14.12
CA ARG A 72 2.53 3.42 14.81
C ARG A 72 2.17 4.81 15.32
N PRO A 73 2.63 5.17 16.53
CA PRO A 73 2.32 6.49 17.07
C PRO A 73 2.96 7.60 16.24
N LYS A 74 2.31 8.76 16.23
CA LYS A 74 2.84 9.93 15.50
C LYS A 74 4.22 10.36 16.00
N SER A 75 4.52 10.06 17.26
CA SER A 75 5.82 10.39 17.85
C SER A 75 7.01 9.74 17.16
N VAL A 76 6.78 8.66 16.38
CA VAL A 76 7.86 7.99 15.63
C VAL A 76 7.71 8.20 14.12
N ASP A 77 6.99 9.24 13.69
CA ASP A 77 6.83 9.53 12.26
C ASP A 77 8.16 9.72 11.55
N HIS A 78 9.11 10.40 12.18
CA HIS A 78 10.42 10.65 11.58
C HIS A 78 11.17 9.35 11.30
N ILE A 79 11.04 8.37 12.19
CA ILE A 79 11.67 7.05 12.02
C ILE A 79 10.97 6.27 10.91
N THR A 80 9.65 6.31 10.92
CA THR A 80 8.83 5.61 9.93
C THR A 80 9.09 6.17 8.53
N ARG A 81 9.14 7.49 8.38
CA ARG A 81 9.44 8.13 7.10
C ARG A 81 10.84 7.79 6.62
N SER A 82 11.81 7.88 7.51
CA SER A 82 13.20 7.55 7.18
C SER A 82 13.33 6.11 6.71
N MET A 83 12.65 5.20 7.36
CA MET A 83 12.65 3.79 6.99
C MET A 83 12.05 3.59 5.60
N LEU A 84 10.89 4.21 5.33
CA LEU A 84 10.25 4.10 4.01
C LEU A 84 11.13 4.69 2.90
N GLU A 85 11.77 5.81 3.16
CA GLU A 85 12.71 6.39 2.21
C GLU A 85 13.89 5.47 1.96
N SER A 86 14.39 4.81 2.99
CA SER A 86 15.51 3.86 2.86
C SER A 86 15.14 2.64 2.03
N LEU A 87 13.85 2.28 1.98
CA LEU A 87 13.35 1.21 1.13
C LEU A 87 13.25 1.62 -0.34
N GLY A 88 13.35 2.92 -0.63
CA GLY A 88 13.31 3.46 -1.98
C GLY A 88 12.04 4.23 -2.32
N PHE A 89 11.09 4.32 -1.42
CA PHE A 89 9.86 5.07 -1.69
C PHE A 89 10.11 6.57 -1.72
N LYS A 90 9.40 7.27 -2.60
CA LYS A 90 9.50 8.71 -2.79
C LYS A 90 8.17 9.37 -2.44
N ASN A 91 8.22 10.67 -2.13
CA ASN A 91 7.03 11.46 -1.86
C ASN A 91 6.15 10.81 -0.81
N ILE A 92 6.75 10.51 0.34
CA ILE A 92 6.09 9.75 1.41
C ILE A 92 4.85 10.49 1.91
N GLN A 93 3.70 9.85 1.73
CA GLN A 93 2.43 10.27 2.33
C GLN A 93 2.10 9.26 3.42
N LEU A 94 2.04 9.72 4.66
CA LEU A 94 1.93 8.86 5.83
C LEU A 94 0.76 9.30 6.71
N ILE A 95 -0.12 8.35 7.02
CA ILE A 95 -1.16 8.53 8.03
C ILE A 95 -0.82 7.59 9.18
N SER A 96 -0.41 8.15 10.29
CA SER A 96 0.02 7.41 11.47
C SER A 96 -0.93 7.61 12.64
N GLY A 97 -0.73 6.87 13.71
CA GLY A 97 -1.53 6.97 14.91
C GLY A 97 -2.96 6.44 14.73
N LEU A 98 -3.18 5.60 13.73
CA LEU A 98 -4.49 5.00 13.52
C LEU A 98 -4.76 3.97 14.61
N LEU A 99 -6.04 3.76 14.91
CA LEU A 99 -6.42 2.68 15.81
C LEU A 99 -5.96 1.35 15.23
N ASN A 100 -5.49 0.48 16.09
CA ASN A 100 -5.10 -0.88 15.68
C ASN A 100 -6.35 -1.74 15.54
N SER A 101 -7.11 -1.49 14.47
CA SER A 101 -8.37 -2.16 14.22
C SER A 101 -8.63 -2.25 12.72
N LYS A 102 -9.77 -2.86 12.36
CA LYS A 102 -10.16 -3.04 10.97
C LYS A 102 -10.19 -1.70 10.22
N ARG A 103 -9.68 -1.70 9.01
CA ARG A 103 -9.77 -0.57 8.09
C ARG A 103 -11.00 -0.75 7.22
N ILE A 104 -11.79 0.30 7.08
CA ILE A 104 -12.97 0.31 6.22
C ILE A 104 -12.82 1.49 5.27
N LEU A 105 -12.78 1.20 3.98
CA LEU A 105 -12.76 2.23 2.94
C LEU A 105 -14.19 2.43 2.45
N ILE A 106 -14.67 3.67 2.48
CA ILE A 106 -16.03 4.01 2.07
C ILE A 106 -15.95 4.81 0.78
N ASN A 107 -16.48 4.22 -0.28
CA ASN A 107 -16.44 4.81 -1.62
C ASN A 107 -17.82 4.67 -2.27
N ASP A 108 -18.08 5.53 -3.24
CA ASP A 108 -19.27 5.37 -4.06
C ASP A 108 -19.03 4.32 -5.14
N PHE A 109 -20.11 3.80 -5.68
CA PHE A 109 -20.08 2.91 -6.81
C PHE A 109 -21.15 3.34 -7.80
N ASN A 110 -20.72 3.71 -9.00
CA ASN A 110 -21.63 4.17 -10.03
C ASN A 110 -22.16 2.96 -10.81
N ALA A 111 -23.49 2.82 -10.86
CA ALA A 111 -24.14 1.73 -11.58
C ALA A 111 -23.81 1.72 -13.07
N GLY A 112 -23.44 2.86 -13.65
CA GLY A 112 -22.99 2.93 -15.04
C GLY A 112 -21.58 2.44 -15.26
N ASN A 113 -20.83 2.21 -14.19
CA ASN A 113 -19.48 1.67 -14.25
C ASN A 113 -19.49 0.24 -13.70
N PRO A 114 -19.15 -0.76 -14.53
CA PRO A 114 -19.23 -2.17 -14.07
C PRO A 114 -18.16 -2.54 -13.04
N PHE A 115 -17.22 -1.66 -12.72
CA PHE A 115 -16.09 -1.98 -11.85
C PHE A 115 -16.21 -1.23 -10.51
N PRO A 116 -16.11 -1.94 -9.38
CA PRO A 116 -15.99 -1.28 -8.08
C PRO A 116 -14.76 -0.37 -8.05
N ARG A 117 -14.87 0.75 -7.34
CA ARG A 117 -13.77 1.69 -7.21
C ARG A 117 -12.89 1.43 -6.00
N ALA A 118 -13.23 0.43 -5.22
CA ALA A 118 -12.47 0.06 -4.02
C ALA A 118 -12.28 -1.44 -3.98
N GLU A 119 -11.11 -1.83 -3.55
CA GLU A 119 -10.72 -3.23 -3.40
C GLU A 119 -9.86 -3.35 -2.15
N ALA A 120 -9.96 -4.46 -1.43
CA ALA A 120 -9.11 -4.71 -0.28
C ALA A 120 -8.33 -6.00 -0.48
N ILE A 121 -7.02 -5.95 -0.27
CA ILE A 121 -6.15 -7.10 -0.29
C ILE A 121 -5.74 -7.38 1.15
N ASN A 122 -6.08 -8.57 1.64
CA ASN A 122 -5.77 -8.98 3.00
C ASN A 122 -4.69 -10.06 2.95
N LEU A 123 -3.47 -9.67 3.30
CA LEU A 123 -2.35 -10.60 3.38
C LEU A 123 -2.26 -11.17 4.79
N PHE A 124 -1.85 -12.43 4.88
CA PHE A 124 -1.41 -12.92 6.18
C PHE A 124 -0.21 -12.12 6.64
N ARG A 125 -0.15 -11.86 7.94
CA ARG A 125 0.96 -11.09 8.52
C ARG A 125 2.30 -11.69 8.14
N ASP A 126 3.21 -10.83 7.72
CA ASP A 126 4.58 -11.18 7.34
C ASP A 126 4.71 -12.04 6.08
N ASP A 127 3.63 -12.21 5.31
CA ASP A 127 3.66 -12.92 4.03
C ASP A 127 4.22 -12.03 2.93
N ASP A 128 5.14 -12.57 2.13
CA ASP A 128 5.82 -11.84 1.06
C ASP A 128 5.22 -12.17 -0.32
N LEU A 129 3.89 -12.30 -0.38
CA LEU A 129 3.15 -12.78 -1.55
C LEU A 129 2.19 -11.75 -2.15
N LEU A 130 2.41 -10.46 -1.88
CA LEU A 130 1.53 -9.39 -2.36
C LEU A 130 1.38 -9.43 -3.88
N LYS A 131 2.43 -9.78 -4.61
CA LYS A 131 2.41 -9.84 -6.07
C LYS A 131 1.34 -10.79 -6.63
N ASN A 132 0.92 -11.77 -5.84
CA ASN A 132 -0.10 -12.72 -6.27
C ASN A 132 -1.51 -12.11 -6.32
N PHE A 133 -1.69 -10.91 -5.76
CA PHE A 133 -2.97 -10.21 -5.70
C PHE A 133 -3.02 -8.97 -6.61
N LEU A 134 -1.91 -8.65 -7.25
CA LEU A 134 -1.78 -7.43 -8.07
C LEU A 134 -1.48 -7.70 -9.55
#